data_edf19066449dfd9b72b7df56d31a9259
#
_entry.id   edf19066449dfd9b72b7df56d31a9259
#
_cell.length_a   1.000
_cell.length_b   1.000
_cell.length_c   1.000
_cell.angle_alpha   90.00
_cell.angle_beta   90.00
_cell.angle_gamma   90.00
#
_symmetry.space_group_name_H-M   'P 1'
#
loop_
_entity.id
_entity.type
_entity.pdbx_description
1 polymer ?
#
loop_
_entity_poly.entity_id
_entity_poly.type
_entity_poly.pdbx_seq_one_letter_code
_entity_poly.pdbx_strand_id
1 'polypeptide(L)'
;MKATKYILLTAIGAMTLGLGACSDDDKYFDSKYQSCPIEVTKVYLEDYESSVPDREVDFVRLGQTLRLEGKGFMGLKKVYINGYDTYFNRNLVTDGNMIISVNSKTPIVEAEEDVRNTIRLVKDDTETTIPFTVRAASPTVRSISNTLPMPGETVTVYGMGLQEVTAITLPGGTVITEGIQSDDVDGEWYSFTMPEGVTAGGALIATCANGTAQSPDYFNYADCMILNFDGKGAQGYWSWSETGSMINNEDLVDDPLGKRGKCLQLVPDRLLANGVSSAKSRVTECWTAGNDDADDDWNRMTEFIPATTPVTEVALQFDIYCPEPWGTTGQLEICLINNYNFGGYTSDDNNSKGLTMFFIPWLTNGVPFQTDGWTTVTIPFSEMGKYKALVEDKEAETPTFADIIADRNAASYRNFGMGFVNSDFTYDEKEYKSEWFYGPKIYIDNWRVVPCKSVTISDFPEEEEETPETPAE
;
A
#
# COMPACT_ATOMS: atom_id res chain seq x y z
N MET A 1 34.88 9.87 12.39
CA MET A 1 34.67 9.35 11.05
C MET A 1 34.10 10.34 10.02
N LYS A 2 33.55 11.52 10.40
CA LYS A 2 33.04 12.54 9.43
C LYS A 2 34.10 13.45 8.80
N ALA A 3 35.26 13.58 9.39
CA ALA A 3 36.33 14.49 8.87
C ALA A 3 37.14 13.92 7.71
N THR A 4 37.21 12.60 7.53
CA THR A 4 37.99 11.95 6.48
C THR A 4 37.34 12.00 5.10
N LYS A 5 35.98 12.08 5.06
CA LYS A 5 35.23 12.18 3.78
C LYS A 5 35.43 13.51 3.05
N TYR A 6 35.64 14.60 3.81
CA TYR A 6 35.83 15.94 3.18
C TYR A 6 37.24 16.16 2.62
N ILE A 7 38.23 15.42 3.08
CA ILE A 7 39.60 15.53 2.57
C ILE A 7 39.75 14.87 1.21
N LEU A 8 38.99 13.83 0.91
CA LEU A 8 39.03 13.15 -0.39
C LEU A 8 38.35 13.98 -1.50
N LEU A 9 37.25 14.69 -1.17
CA LEU A 9 36.57 15.57 -2.15
C LEU A 9 37.41 16.80 -2.52
N THR A 10 38.22 17.33 -1.59
CA THR A 10 39.10 18.46 -1.86
C THR A 10 40.34 18.05 -2.66
N ALA A 11 40.80 16.81 -2.58
CA ALA A 11 41.93 16.31 -3.39
C ALA A 11 41.54 16.10 -4.87
N ILE A 12 40.28 15.70 -5.15
CA ILE A 12 39.81 15.56 -6.53
C ILE A 12 39.52 16.93 -7.16
N GLY A 13 39.06 17.91 -6.39
CA GLY A 13 38.83 19.28 -6.87
C GLY A 13 40.12 20.07 -7.17
N ALA A 14 41.26 19.70 -6.58
CA ALA A 14 42.53 20.39 -6.79
C ALA A 14 43.33 19.87 -8.00
N MET A 15 43.05 18.68 -8.53
CA MET A 15 43.69 18.15 -9.73
C MET A 15 43.06 18.64 -11.03
N THR A 16 41.90 19.29 -11.01
CA THR A 16 41.21 19.76 -12.22
C THR A 16 41.54 21.22 -12.60
N LEU A 17 42.35 21.95 -11.83
CA LEU A 17 42.69 23.34 -12.08
C LEU A 17 44.01 23.55 -12.85
N GLY A 18 44.57 22.52 -13.46
CA GLY A 18 45.89 22.58 -14.12
C GLY A 18 45.94 22.24 -15.59
N LEU A 19 44.84 22.00 -16.27
CA LEU A 19 44.86 21.74 -17.71
C LEU A 19 44.09 22.84 -18.44
N GLY A 20 44.79 23.58 -19.24
CA GLY A 20 44.34 24.73 -20.02
C GLY A 20 43.09 24.42 -20.83
N ALA A 21 42.10 25.23 -20.61
CA ALA A 21 40.94 25.34 -21.48
C ALA A 21 41.40 25.92 -22.80
N CYS A 22 41.52 25.07 -23.83
CA CYS A 22 41.40 25.46 -25.26
C CYS A 22 41.56 24.21 -26.15
N SER A 23 40.58 23.94 -26.96
CA SER A 23 40.64 23.17 -28.21
C SER A 23 40.37 21.64 -28.19
N ASP A 24 39.67 21.07 -27.23
CA ASP A 24 39.30 19.64 -27.35
C ASP A 24 37.91 19.39 -28.00
N ASP A 25 37.07 20.41 -28.15
CA ASP A 25 35.78 20.28 -28.87
C ASP A 25 36.00 19.89 -30.35
N ASP A 26 37.05 20.37 -30.98
CA ASP A 26 37.39 20.04 -32.37
C ASP A 26 37.76 18.56 -32.55
N LYS A 27 38.37 17.93 -31.52
CA LYS A 27 38.76 16.52 -31.59
C LYS A 27 37.59 15.57 -31.41
N TYR A 28 36.59 15.95 -30.61
CA TYR A 28 35.38 15.14 -30.38
C TYR A 28 34.58 14.99 -31.68
N PHE A 29 34.46 16.03 -32.47
CA PHE A 29 33.73 16.04 -33.74
C PHE A 29 34.61 15.85 -34.97
N ASP A 30 35.86 15.37 -34.82
CA ASP A 30 36.70 15.02 -35.98
C ASP A 30 35.91 14.12 -36.95
N SER A 31 35.95 14.45 -38.23
CA SER A 31 35.23 13.76 -39.30
C SER A 31 35.47 12.24 -39.32
N LYS A 32 36.65 11.81 -38.86
CA LYS A 32 36.99 10.38 -38.75
C LYS A 32 36.04 9.61 -37.82
N TYR A 33 35.40 10.27 -36.82
CA TYR A 33 34.47 9.62 -35.90
C TYR A 33 33.02 9.59 -36.39
N GLN A 34 32.65 10.46 -37.34
CA GLN A 34 31.24 10.62 -37.76
C GLN A 34 30.70 9.39 -38.49
N SER A 35 31.53 8.70 -39.25
CA SER A 35 31.15 7.47 -40.00
C SER A 35 31.54 6.18 -39.26
N CYS A 36 32.21 6.26 -38.11
CA CYS A 36 32.53 5.06 -37.33
C CYS A 36 31.25 4.43 -36.80
N PRO A 37 31.03 3.12 -37.03
CA PRO A 37 29.89 2.41 -36.45
C PRO A 37 29.85 2.51 -34.94
N ILE A 38 28.64 2.60 -34.38
CA ILE A 38 28.39 2.61 -32.95
C ILE A 38 28.01 1.20 -32.54
N GLU A 39 28.70 0.64 -31.57
CA GLU A 39 28.40 -0.67 -30.99
C GLU A 39 28.30 -0.50 -29.47
N VAL A 40 27.15 -0.89 -28.88
CA VAL A 40 26.94 -0.98 -27.44
C VAL A 40 27.02 -2.46 -27.07
N THR A 41 27.95 -2.81 -26.19
CA THR A 41 28.18 -4.20 -25.78
C THR A 41 27.57 -4.50 -24.43
N LYS A 42 27.55 -3.52 -23.51
CA LYS A 42 27.03 -3.65 -22.17
C LYS A 42 26.45 -2.34 -21.67
N VAL A 43 25.47 -2.45 -20.78
CA VAL A 43 24.89 -1.32 -20.07
C VAL A 43 24.95 -1.60 -18.56
N TYR A 44 25.47 -0.64 -17.81
CA TYR A 44 25.63 -0.74 -16.36
C TYR A 44 24.82 0.36 -15.68
N LEU A 45 24.30 0.05 -14.50
CA LEU A 45 23.70 1.03 -13.61
C LEU A 45 24.82 1.75 -12.83
N GLU A 46 24.91 3.07 -12.98
CA GLU A 46 25.82 3.91 -12.19
C GLU A 46 25.13 4.31 -10.88
N ASP A 47 25.36 3.50 -9.86
CA ASP A 47 24.89 3.73 -8.50
C ASP A 47 26.07 3.63 -7.53
N TYR A 48 26.53 4.79 -7.02
CA TYR A 48 27.67 4.88 -6.12
C TYR A 48 27.38 4.31 -4.70
N GLU A 49 26.10 4.08 -4.37
CA GLU A 49 25.69 3.46 -3.11
C GLU A 49 25.52 1.94 -3.23
N SER A 50 25.56 1.41 -4.44
CA SER A 50 25.44 -0.03 -4.69
C SER A 50 26.60 -0.82 -4.08
N SER A 51 26.30 -1.92 -3.43
CA SER A 51 27.29 -2.91 -2.98
C SER A 51 27.91 -3.70 -4.14
N VAL A 52 27.27 -3.69 -5.32
CA VAL A 52 27.72 -4.37 -6.53
C VAL A 52 28.21 -3.33 -7.52
N PRO A 53 29.53 -3.13 -7.65
CA PRO A 53 30.09 -2.26 -8.67
C PRO A 53 29.84 -2.85 -10.07
N ASP A 54 29.69 -1.96 -11.07
CA ASP A 54 29.49 -2.37 -12.46
C ASP A 54 28.33 -3.39 -12.64
N ARG A 55 27.17 -3.09 -12.02
CA ARG A 55 25.96 -3.92 -12.19
C ARG A 55 25.46 -3.81 -13.62
N GLU A 56 25.59 -4.87 -14.39
CA GLU A 56 25.01 -4.97 -15.73
C GLU A 56 23.48 -5.07 -15.63
N VAL A 57 22.77 -4.27 -16.42
CA VAL A 57 21.31 -4.14 -16.36
C VAL A 57 20.69 -4.16 -17.75
N ASP A 58 19.44 -4.62 -17.85
CA ASP A 58 18.60 -4.62 -19.04
C ASP A 58 17.43 -3.63 -18.97
N PHE A 59 17.33 -2.91 -17.85
CA PHE A 59 16.37 -1.83 -17.66
C PHE A 59 16.95 -0.69 -16.83
N VAL A 60 16.24 0.45 -16.87
CA VAL A 60 16.56 1.63 -16.06
C VAL A 60 15.27 2.30 -15.59
N ARG A 61 15.33 2.98 -14.44
CA ARG A 61 14.24 3.83 -13.97
C ARG A 61 14.51 5.29 -14.28
N LEU A 62 13.43 6.07 -14.34
CA LEU A 62 13.52 7.53 -14.49
C LEU A 62 14.41 8.13 -13.40
N GLY A 63 15.31 9.03 -13.78
CA GLY A 63 16.24 9.68 -12.87
C GLY A 63 17.55 8.92 -12.61
N GLN A 64 17.63 7.65 -12.96
CA GLN A 64 18.87 6.87 -12.81
C GLN A 64 19.91 7.20 -13.90
N THR A 65 21.14 6.85 -13.64
CA THR A 65 22.27 7.06 -14.53
C THR A 65 22.81 5.71 -15.04
N LEU A 66 23.10 5.66 -16.33
CA LEU A 66 23.66 4.50 -17.00
C LEU A 66 25.07 4.79 -17.48
N ARG A 67 25.92 3.77 -17.48
CA ARG A 67 27.17 3.72 -18.21
C ARG A 67 27.07 2.72 -19.34
N LEU A 68 27.25 3.19 -20.56
CA LEU A 68 27.29 2.34 -21.75
C LEU A 68 28.76 2.01 -22.04
N GLU A 69 29.03 0.74 -22.30
CA GLU A 69 30.31 0.22 -22.77
C GLU A 69 30.19 -0.30 -24.19
N GLY A 70 31.18 -0.03 -25.01
CA GLY A 70 31.13 -0.42 -26.42
C GLY A 70 32.28 0.14 -27.28
N LYS A 71 31.93 0.64 -28.44
CA LYS A 71 32.88 1.28 -29.39
C LYS A 71 32.20 2.37 -30.19
N GLY A 72 33.01 3.34 -30.61
CA GLY A 72 32.55 4.35 -31.54
C GLY A 72 31.63 5.41 -30.90
N PHE A 73 31.77 5.73 -29.61
CA PHE A 73 30.97 6.77 -28.97
C PHE A 73 31.47 8.19 -29.23
N MET A 74 32.72 8.37 -29.64
CA MET A 74 33.21 9.69 -30.03
C MET A 74 32.45 10.25 -31.24
N GLY A 75 32.13 11.53 -31.20
CA GLY A 75 31.39 12.22 -32.26
C GLY A 75 29.87 12.13 -32.15
N LEU A 76 29.33 11.55 -31.09
CA LEU A 76 27.89 11.53 -30.83
C LEU A 76 27.28 12.94 -30.75
N LYS A 77 26.16 13.17 -31.42
CA LYS A 77 25.44 14.44 -31.44
C LYS A 77 24.16 14.40 -30.58
N LYS A 78 23.48 13.26 -30.63
CA LYS A 78 22.21 13.07 -29.96
C LYS A 78 22.11 11.68 -29.33
N VAL A 79 21.41 11.64 -28.21
CA VAL A 79 20.97 10.41 -27.54
C VAL A 79 19.47 10.53 -27.34
N TYR A 80 18.72 9.50 -27.71
CA TYR A 80 17.30 9.42 -27.45
C TYR A 80 17.01 8.19 -26.61
N ILE A 81 16.21 8.36 -25.56
CA ILE A 81 15.68 7.27 -24.74
C ILE A 81 14.16 7.33 -24.85
N ASN A 82 13.52 6.26 -25.30
CA ASN A 82 12.09 6.24 -25.64
C ASN A 82 11.67 7.41 -26.54
N GLY A 83 12.52 7.80 -27.51
CA GLY A 83 12.30 8.96 -28.36
C GLY A 83 12.58 10.32 -27.73
N TYR A 84 12.80 10.41 -26.43
CA TYR A 84 13.09 11.66 -25.73
C TYR A 84 14.55 12.09 -25.94
N ASP A 85 14.77 13.35 -26.39
CA ASP A 85 16.11 13.92 -26.58
C ASP A 85 16.82 14.10 -25.22
N THR A 86 17.72 13.19 -24.92
CA THR A 86 18.39 13.05 -23.63
C THR A 86 19.75 13.75 -23.66
N TYR A 87 19.97 14.65 -22.71
CA TYR A 87 21.28 15.32 -22.55
C TYR A 87 22.33 14.33 -22.08
N PHE A 88 23.53 14.46 -22.62
CA PHE A 88 24.74 13.79 -22.14
C PHE A 88 25.92 14.76 -22.12
N ASN A 89 26.84 14.56 -21.18
CA ASN A 89 28.05 15.37 -21.08
C ASN A 89 29.15 14.79 -21.94
N ARG A 90 29.53 15.47 -23.02
CA ARG A 90 30.57 15.06 -23.95
C ARG A 90 31.93 14.82 -23.31
N ASN A 91 32.23 15.53 -22.20
CA ASN A 91 33.47 15.34 -21.43
C ASN A 91 33.55 13.99 -20.72
N LEU A 92 32.39 13.30 -20.57
CA LEU A 92 32.28 11.97 -19.99
C LEU A 92 32.15 10.88 -21.07
N VAL A 93 32.48 11.21 -22.32
CA VAL A 93 32.45 10.28 -23.45
C VAL A 93 33.87 9.98 -23.90
N THR A 94 34.18 8.69 -23.98
CA THR A 94 35.38 8.16 -24.65
C THR A 94 34.94 7.33 -25.86
N ASP A 95 35.84 6.79 -26.62
CA ASP A 95 35.44 5.90 -27.72
C ASP A 95 34.72 4.61 -27.24
N GLY A 96 35.07 4.15 -26.04
CA GLY A 96 34.55 2.89 -25.48
C GLY A 96 33.54 3.03 -24.34
N ASN A 97 33.34 4.20 -23.77
CA ASN A 97 32.44 4.42 -22.63
C ASN A 97 31.72 5.76 -22.70
N MET A 98 30.48 5.79 -22.25
CA MET A 98 29.74 7.02 -22.03
C MET A 98 28.78 6.90 -20.85
N ILE A 99 28.48 8.03 -20.22
CA ILE A 99 27.53 8.13 -19.12
C ILE A 99 26.34 8.97 -19.57
N ILE A 100 25.11 8.47 -19.29
CA ILE A 100 23.86 9.15 -19.58
C ILE A 100 22.91 9.05 -18.38
N SER A 101 22.17 10.10 -18.10
CA SER A 101 21.12 10.08 -17.06
C SER A 101 19.75 10.11 -17.71
N VAL A 102 18.88 9.21 -17.29
CA VAL A 102 17.50 9.14 -17.80
C VAL A 102 16.69 10.29 -17.21
N ASN A 103 16.12 11.11 -18.07
CA ASN A 103 15.35 12.27 -17.62
C ASN A 103 14.02 11.83 -17.01
N SER A 104 13.57 12.50 -15.93
CA SER A 104 12.25 12.25 -15.30
C SER A 104 11.05 12.53 -16.23
N LYS A 105 11.28 13.22 -17.36
CA LYS A 105 10.27 13.50 -18.38
C LYS A 105 10.30 12.52 -19.55
N THR A 106 11.17 11.52 -19.52
CA THR A 106 11.20 10.48 -20.56
C THR A 106 9.87 9.73 -20.55
N PRO A 107 9.14 9.67 -21.67
CA PRO A 107 7.86 8.95 -21.73
C PRO A 107 8.09 7.45 -21.56
N ILE A 108 7.16 6.78 -20.91
CA ILE A 108 7.17 5.31 -20.69
C ILE A 108 6.09 4.67 -21.57
N VAL A 109 4.86 4.56 -21.04
CA VAL A 109 3.74 3.98 -21.77
C VAL A 109 3.21 4.88 -22.88
N GLU A 110 3.42 6.19 -22.75
CA GLU A 110 3.06 7.20 -23.76
C GLU A 110 4.07 7.28 -24.90
N ALA A 111 5.21 6.58 -24.82
CA ALA A 111 6.17 6.53 -25.90
C ALA A 111 5.58 5.84 -27.13
N GLU A 112 5.83 6.41 -28.31
CA GLU A 112 5.44 5.80 -29.58
C GLU A 112 6.03 4.38 -29.69
N GLU A 113 5.25 3.44 -30.21
CA GLU A 113 5.57 2.00 -30.20
C GLU A 113 6.93 1.67 -30.84
N ASP A 114 7.32 2.39 -31.88
CA ASP A 114 8.57 2.17 -32.63
C ASP A 114 9.83 2.65 -31.90
N VAL A 115 9.70 3.51 -30.88
CA VAL A 115 10.82 4.03 -30.08
C VAL A 115 10.77 3.59 -28.61
N ARG A 116 9.64 3.01 -28.19
CA ARG A 116 9.45 2.54 -26.80
C ARG A 116 10.45 1.44 -26.47
N ASN A 117 11.01 1.49 -25.27
CA ASN A 117 12.05 0.57 -24.79
C ASN A 117 13.28 0.53 -25.72
N THR A 118 13.75 1.71 -26.15
CA THR A 118 14.97 1.84 -26.96
C THR A 118 15.89 2.95 -26.45
N ILE A 119 17.19 2.75 -26.64
CA ILE A 119 18.21 3.81 -26.63
C ILE A 119 18.74 3.98 -28.03
N ARG A 120 18.61 5.18 -28.61
CA ARG A 120 19.14 5.53 -29.93
C ARG A 120 20.27 6.54 -29.81
N LEU A 121 21.43 6.19 -30.40
CA LEU A 121 22.65 6.99 -30.41
C LEU A 121 22.87 7.48 -31.84
N VAL A 122 23.09 8.80 -32.02
CA VAL A 122 23.09 9.44 -33.34
C VAL A 122 24.34 10.28 -33.55
N LYS A 123 25.00 10.11 -34.70
CA LYS A 123 26.04 10.93 -35.28
C LYS A 123 25.59 11.55 -36.60
N ASP A 124 26.46 12.24 -37.36
CA ASP A 124 26.08 12.78 -38.65
C ASP A 124 25.80 11.71 -39.69
N ASP A 125 26.72 10.72 -39.79
CA ASP A 125 26.71 9.73 -40.88
C ASP A 125 26.28 8.33 -40.43
N THR A 126 26.02 8.11 -39.14
CA THR A 126 25.63 6.79 -38.62
C THR A 126 24.82 6.94 -37.35
N GLU A 127 23.94 5.96 -37.10
CA GLU A 127 23.18 5.81 -35.87
C GLU A 127 23.04 4.36 -35.48
N THR A 128 22.71 4.10 -34.22
CA THR A 128 22.38 2.77 -33.72
C THR A 128 21.23 2.87 -32.71
N THR A 129 20.37 1.86 -32.71
CA THR A 129 19.28 1.71 -31.74
C THR A 129 19.42 0.37 -31.08
N ILE A 130 19.42 0.35 -29.76
CA ILE A 130 19.44 -0.88 -28.96
C ILE A 130 18.11 -1.00 -28.20
N PRO A 131 17.55 -2.21 -28.03
CA PRO A 131 16.45 -2.44 -27.13
C PRO A 131 16.93 -2.27 -25.69
N PHE A 132 16.17 -1.52 -24.88
CA PHE A 132 16.50 -1.28 -23.48
C PHE A 132 15.28 -0.81 -22.72
N THR A 133 14.85 -1.56 -21.72
CA THR A 133 13.61 -1.27 -20.97
C THR A 133 13.73 -0.01 -20.14
N VAL A 134 12.73 0.87 -20.22
CA VAL A 134 12.64 2.07 -19.38
C VAL A 134 11.38 1.97 -18.51
N ARG A 135 11.55 2.16 -17.21
CA ARG A 135 10.51 2.03 -16.19
C ARG A 135 10.32 3.33 -15.41
N ALA A 136 9.11 3.57 -14.93
CA ALA A 136 8.84 4.59 -13.92
C ALA A 136 9.38 4.18 -12.53
N ALA A 137 8.93 4.84 -11.47
CA ALA A 137 9.21 4.39 -10.10
C ALA A 137 8.67 2.96 -9.87
N SER A 138 9.22 2.26 -8.87
CA SER A 138 8.75 0.93 -8.50
C SER A 138 7.26 0.96 -8.21
N PRO A 139 6.47 0.03 -8.76
CA PRO A 139 5.04 0.00 -8.52
C PRO A 139 4.74 -0.38 -7.07
N THR A 140 3.68 0.20 -6.53
CA THR A 140 3.24 -0.05 -5.15
C THR A 140 1.75 -0.31 -5.09
N VAL A 141 1.32 -1.15 -4.13
CA VAL A 141 -0.08 -1.37 -3.81
C VAL A 141 -0.44 -0.60 -2.56
N ARG A 142 -1.49 0.21 -2.63
CA ARG A 142 -2.01 1.02 -1.53
C ARG A 142 -3.20 0.36 -0.84
N SER A 143 -4.14 -0.17 -1.61
CA SER A 143 -5.35 -0.79 -1.07
C SER A 143 -5.99 -1.78 -2.05
N ILE A 144 -6.88 -2.62 -1.56
CA ILE A 144 -7.66 -3.59 -2.33
C ILE A 144 -9.13 -3.35 -2.00
N SER A 145 -9.99 -3.27 -3.01
CA SER A 145 -11.42 -2.98 -2.85
C SER A 145 -12.15 -4.00 -1.97
N ASN A 146 -11.84 -5.28 -2.16
CA ASN A 146 -12.40 -6.38 -1.39
C ASN A 146 -11.31 -7.42 -1.15
N THR A 147 -10.90 -7.63 0.10
CA THR A 147 -9.84 -8.56 0.44
C THR A 147 -10.32 -9.97 0.79
N LEU A 148 -11.64 -10.17 0.90
CA LEU A 148 -12.29 -11.50 1.01
C LEU A 148 -13.36 -11.68 -0.07
N PRO A 149 -12.98 -11.65 -1.36
CA PRO A 149 -13.94 -11.74 -2.44
C PRO A 149 -14.47 -13.16 -2.59
N MET A 150 -15.75 -13.25 -2.93
CA MET A 150 -16.34 -14.52 -3.36
C MET A 150 -15.96 -14.80 -4.82
N PRO A 151 -15.90 -16.08 -5.24
CA PRO A 151 -15.66 -16.41 -6.63
C PRO A 151 -16.60 -15.68 -7.58
N GLY A 152 -16.06 -15.12 -8.67
CA GLY A 152 -16.80 -14.32 -9.64
C GLY A 152 -16.97 -12.85 -9.27
N GLU A 153 -16.53 -12.40 -8.10
CA GLU A 153 -16.51 -10.96 -7.76
C GLU A 153 -15.32 -10.26 -8.40
N THR A 154 -15.53 -9.00 -8.79
CA THR A 154 -14.45 -8.15 -9.28
C THR A 154 -13.67 -7.58 -8.10
N VAL A 155 -12.36 -7.74 -8.15
CA VAL A 155 -11.40 -7.15 -7.21
C VAL A 155 -10.64 -6.05 -7.92
N THR A 156 -10.63 -4.85 -7.34
CA THR A 156 -9.81 -3.73 -7.81
C THR A 156 -8.70 -3.47 -6.79
N VAL A 157 -7.49 -3.40 -7.30
CA VAL A 157 -6.28 -3.08 -6.52
C VAL A 157 -5.85 -1.67 -6.89
N TYR A 158 -5.65 -0.82 -5.90
CA TYR A 158 -5.25 0.57 -6.06
C TYR A 158 -3.80 0.77 -5.63
N GLY A 159 -3.08 1.61 -6.38
CA GLY A 159 -1.67 1.86 -6.09
C GLY A 159 -1.07 2.97 -6.94
N MET A 160 0.17 2.79 -7.32
CA MET A 160 0.91 3.66 -8.24
C MET A 160 1.80 2.81 -9.14
N GLY A 161 1.98 3.25 -10.38
CA GLY A 161 2.86 2.57 -11.33
C GLY A 161 2.32 1.25 -11.87
N LEU A 162 1.00 1.03 -11.79
CA LEU A 162 0.30 -0.21 -12.12
C LEU A 162 -0.18 -0.27 -13.59
N GLN A 163 0.58 0.35 -14.51
CA GLN A 163 0.26 0.30 -15.95
C GLN A 163 0.54 -1.08 -16.55
N GLU A 164 -0.28 -1.46 -17.51
CA GLU A 164 -0.10 -2.66 -18.35
C GLU A 164 0.15 -3.93 -17.54
N VAL A 165 -0.78 -4.22 -16.62
CA VAL A 165 -0.69 -5.45 -15.81
C VAL A 165 -0.97 -6.66 -16.70
N THR A 166 0.02 -7.55 -16.80
CA THR A 166 -0.03 -8.74 -17.67
C THR A 166 -0.28 -10.04 -16.93
N ALA A 167 0.04 -10.08 -15.63
CA ALA A 167 -0.18 -11.27 -14.80
C ALA A 167 -0.41 -10.88 -13.35
N ILE A 168 -1.27 -11.65 -12.66
CA ILE A 168 -1.53 -11.53 -11.23
C ILE A 168 -1.37 -12.91 -10.60
N THR A 169 -0.47 -13.05 -9.65
CA THR A 169 -0.32 -14.26 -8.85
C THR A 169 -1.08 -14.09 -7.54
N LEU A 170 -2.06 -14.95 -7.31
CA LEU A 170 -2.83 -15.02 -6.08
C LEU A 170 -2.11 -15.84 -5.02
N PRO A 171 -2.42 -15.67 -3.72
CA PRO A 171 -1.95 -16.57 -2.68
C PRO A 171 -2.21 -18.03 -3.03
N GLY A 172 -1.24 -18.91 -2.75
CA GLY A 172 -1.30 -20.31 -3.16
C GLY A 172 -0.84 -20.59 -4.60
N GLY A 173 -0.41 -19.55 -5.36
CA GLY A 173 0.28 -19.71 -6.63
C GLY A 173 -0.62 -19.75 -7.87
N THR A 174 -1.93 -19.52 -7.75
CA THR A 174 -2.81 -19.36 -8.91
C THR A 174 -2.45 -18.11 -9.69
N VAL A 175 -2.20 -18.21 -10.99
CA VAL A 175 -1.84 -17.09 -11.87
C VAL A 175 -3.00 -16.75 -12.81
N ILE A 176 -3.36 -15.48 -12.82
CA ILE A 176 -4.36 -14.89 -13.74
C ILE A 176 -3.59 -14.13 -14.84
N THR A 177 -3.89 -14.41 -16.12
CA THR A 177 -3.30 -13.74 -17.28
C THR A 177 -4.35 -13.23 -18.26
N GLU A 178 -5.63 -13.50 -17.99
CA GLU A 178 -6.74 -13.09 -18.85
C GLU A 178 -7.79 -12.33 -18.04
N GLY A 179 -8.51 -11.43 -18.68
CA GLY A 179 -9.57 -10.65 -18.04
C GLY A 179 -9.08 -9.58 -17.07
N ILE A 180 -7.78 -9.27 -17.08
CA ILE A 180 -7.18 -8.18 -16.32
C ILE A 180 -7.51 -6.86 -17.03
N GLN A 181 -7.86 -5.84 -16.24
CA GLN A 181 -7.96 -4.46 -16.70
C GLN A 181 -7.01 -3.62 -15.86
N SER A 182 -6.33 -2.67 -16.47
CA SER A 182 -5.44 -1.74 -15.78
C SER A 182 -5.64 -0.30 -16.28
N ASP A 183 -5.33 0.64 -15.44
CA ASP A 183 -5.21 2.05 -15.81
C ASP A 183 -3.85 2.27 -16.46
N ASP A 184 -3.81 2.20 -17.77
CA ASP A 184 -2.55 2.28 -18.52
C ASP A 184 -2.07 3.73 -18.71
N VAL A 185 -2.87 4.73 -18.29
CA VAL A 185 -2.51 6.14 -18.35
C VAL A 185 -1.81 6.58 -17.06
N ASP A 186 -2.53 6.53 -15.96
CA ASP A 186 -2.03 7.05 -14.67
C ASP A 186 -1.44 5.93 -13.80
N GLY A 187 -1.80 4.66 -14.04
CA GLY A 187 -1.30 3.49 -13.31
C GLY A 187 -1.81 3.43 -11.88
N GLU A 188 -3.01 3.96 -11.62
CA GLU A 188 -3.55 4.05 -10.28
C GLU A 188 -4.27 2.78 -9.83
N TRP A 189 -4.66 1.90 -10.76
CA TRP A 189 -5.40 0.68 -10.42
C TRP A 189 -5.25 -0.43 -11.48
N TYR A 190 -5.53 -1.64 -11.04
CA TYR A 190 -5.88 -2.76 -11.92
C TYR A 190 -7.03 -3.57 -11.29
N SER A 191 -7.73 -4.38 -12.10
CA SER A 191 -8.80 -5.23 -11.63
C SER A 191 -8.78 -6.61 -12.28
N PHE A 192 -9.37 -7.58 -11.59
CA PHE A 192 -9.55 -8.95 -12.05
C PHE A 192 -10.79 -9.57 -11.42
N THR A 193 -11.24 -10.70 -11.97
CA THR A 193 -12.33 -11.49 -11.40
C THR A 193 -11.74 -12.60 -10.51
N MET A 194 -12.24 -12.73 -9.29
CA MET A 194 -11.83 -13.78 -8.37
C MET A 194 -12.15 -15.18 -8.94
N PRO A 195 -11.16 -16.04 -9.16
CA PRO A 195 -11.40 -17.41 -9.63
C PRO A 195 -11.96 -18.30 -8.53
N GLU A 196 -12.51 -19.45 -8.94
CA GLU A 196 -12.91 -20.52 -8.01
C GLU A 196 -11.70 -21.25 -7.43
N GLY A 197 -11.84 -21.82 -6.22
CA GLY A 197 -10.88 -22.74 -5.61
C GLY A 197 -9.68 -22.09 -4.95
N VAL A 198 -9.59 -20.78 -4.87
CA VAL A 198 -8.53 -20.07 -4.12
C VAL A 198 -8.91 -20.04 -2.65
N THR A 199 -8.15 -20.74 -1.82
CA THR A 199 -8.38 -20.83 -0.36
C THR A 199 -7.24 -20.24 0.47
N ALA A 200 -6.05 -20.09 -0.10
CA ALA A 200 -4.90 -19.54 0.60
C ALA A 200 -5.03 -18.02 0.76
N GLY A 201 -4.61 -17.52 1.93
CA GLY A 201 -4.45 -16.09 2.21
C GLY A 201 -2.99 -15.66 2.03
N GLY A 202 -2.76 -14.37 1.76
CA GLY A 202 -1.42 -13.79 1.61
C GLY A 202 -1.39 -12.58 0.68
N ALA A 203 -0.23 -12.33 0.06
CA ALA A 203 -0.06 -11.22 -0.88
C ALA A 203 -0.58 -11.52 -2.28
N LEU A 204 -1.05 -10.47 -2.96
CA LEU A 204 -1.19 -10.42 -4.41
C LEU A 204 0.12 -9.93 -5.02
N ILE A 205 0.58 -10.58 -6.08
CA ILE A 205 1.76 -10.15 -6.84
C ILE A 205 1.32 -9.86 -8.27
N ALA A 206 1.53 -8.63 -8.74
CA ALA A 206 1.20 -8.21 -10.10
C ALA A 206 2.47 -7.91 -10.90
N THR A 207 2.52 -8.39 -12.14
CA THR A 207 3.55 -8.03 -13.12
C THR A 207 3.01 -6.95 -14.03
N CYS A 208 3.66 -5.80 -14.06
CA CYS A 208 3.26 -4.64 -14.86
C CYS A 208 4.45 -4.03 -15.62
N ALA A 209 4.21 -3.01 -16.45
CA ALA A 209 5.25 -2.36 -17.24
C ALA A 209 6.41 -1.81 -16.39
N ASN A 210 6.14 -1.38 -15.17
CA ASN A 210 7.12 -0.82 -14.25
C ASN A 210 7.80 -1.85 -13.32
N GLY A 211 7.54 -3.13 -13.51
CA GLY A 211 8.08 -4.22 -12.70
C GLY A 211 7.02 -4.94 -11.90
N THR A 212 7.39 -5.47 -10.76
CA THR A 212 6.50 -6.27 -9.91
C THR A 212 5.96 -5.43 -8.75
N ALA A 213 4.64 -5.46 -8.55
CA ALA A 213 3.97 -4.89 -7.39
C ALA A 213 3.51 -6.00 -6.46
N GLN A 214 3.61 -5.79 -5.16
CA GLN A 214 3.12 -6.73 -4.14
C GLN A 214 2.23 -6.00 -3.14
N SER A 215 1.08 -6.60 -2.83
CA SER A 215 0.23 -6.12 -1.74
C SER A 215 0.77 -6.56 -0.37
N PRO A 216 0.30 -5.96 0.72
CA PRO A 216 0.43 -6.61 2.02
C PRO A 216 -0.22 -8.01 2.04
N ASP A 217 0.16 -8.83 3.04
CA ASP A 217 -0.25 -10.24 3.15
C ASP A 217 -1.68 -10.42 3.67
N TYR A 218 -2.62 -9.59 3.25
CA TYR A 218 -3.99 -9.59 3.77
C TYR A 218 -5.08 -10.03 2.77
N PHE A 219 -4.72 -10.38 1.55
CA PHE A 219 -5.72 -10.85 0.58
C PHE A 219 -6.13 -12.28 0.89
N ASN A 220 -7.43 -12.54 0.86
CA ASN A 220 -8.06 -13.82 1.22
C ASN A 220 -7.64 -14.35 2.61
N TYR A 221 -7.36 -13.44 3.55
CA TYR A 221 -6.81 -13.76 4.87
C TYR A 221 -7.94 -13.90 5.90
N ALA A 222 -8.23 -15.12 6.33
CA ALA A 222 -9.31 -15.43 7.26
C ALA A 222 -8.85 -16.06 8.59
N ASP A 223 -7.55 -16.31 8.78
CA ASP A 223 -7.02 -17.03 9.94
C ASP A 223 -7.29 -16.32 11.28
N CYS A 224 -7.23 -14.99 11.27
CA CYS A 224 -7.50 -14.18 12.44
C CYS A 224 -8.92 -13.55 12.43
N MET A 225 -9.91 -14.28 11.90
CA MET A 225 -11.31 -13.87 11.95
C MET A 225 -11.79 -13.79 13.39
N ILE A 226 -12.44 -12.66 13.75
CA ILE A 226 -13.03 -12.41 15.07
C ILE A 226 -14.52 -12.77 15.05
N LEU A 227 -15.25 -12.27 14.05
CA LEU A 227 -16.69 -12.41 13.95
C LEU A 227 -17.12 -12.29 12.48
N ASN A 228 -17.87 -13.29 11.98
CA ASN A 228 -18.41 -13.28 10.62
C ASN A 228 -19.90 -13.60 10.53
N PHE A 229 -20.61 -13.69 11.68
CA PHE A 229 -22.03 -14.01 11.78
C PHE A 229 -22.46 -15.37 11.19
N ASP A 230 -21.52 -16.14 10.64
CA ASP A 230 -21.72 -17.46 10.00
C ASP A 230 -20.96 -18.59 10.73
N GLY A 231 -20.76 -18.43 12.02
CA GLY A 231 -20.18 -19.47 12.88
C GLY A 231 -18.73 -19.23 13.32
N LYS A 232 -18.11 -18.12 12.90
CA LYS A 232 -16.89 -17.61 13.50
C LYS A 232 -17.23 -16.47 14.46
N GLY A 233 -16.80 -16.62 15.69
CA GLY A 233 -17.14 -15.75 16.81
C GLY A 233 -18.57 -15.95 17.31
N ALA A 234 -18.75 -15.70 18.59
CA ALA A 234 -20.06 -15.71 19.22
C ALA A 234 -20.49 -14.28 19.50
N GLN A 235 -21.62 -13.88 18.94
CA GLN A 235 -22.24 -12.62 19.28
C GLN A 235 -22.76 -12.66 20.72
N GLY A 236 -22.26 -11.76 21.58
CA GLY A 236 -22.73 -11.61 22.95
C GLY A 236 -23.94 -10.69 23.04
N TYR A 237 -24.92 -11.11 23.82
CA TYR A 237 -26.13 -10.33 24.10
C TYR A 237 -26.03 -9.62 25.43
N TRP A 238 -25.22 -8.58 25.51
CA TRP A 238 -25.12 -7.78 26.73
C TRP A 238 -25.92 -6.49 26.55
N SER A 239 -27.18 -6.49 26.91
CA SER A 239 -28.00 -5.29 26.90
C SER A 239 -27.83 -4.51 28.19
N TRP A 240 -27.19 -3.36 28.13
CA TRP A 240 -27.17 -2.37 29.20
C TRP A 240 -28.28 -1.34 29.05
N SER A 241 -29.01 -1.35 27.96
CA SER A 241 -29.99 -0.33 27.66
C SER A 241 -31.39 -0.89 27.76
N GLU A 242 -32.21 -0.29 28.63
CA GLU A 242 -33.64 -0.46 28.68
C GLU A 242 -34.34 -0.07 27.35
N THR A 243 -33.59 0.48 26.41
CA THR A 243 -34.08 1.03 25.13
C THR A 243 -33.86 0.09 23.93
N GLY A 244 -33.33 -1.10 24.12
CA GLY A 244 -33.18 -2.09 23.05
C GLY A 244 -32.13 -1.70 21.97
N SER A 245 -31.03 -1.06 22.35
CA SER A 245 -29.95 -0.64 21.44
C SER A 245 -29.07 -1.80 20.97
N MET A 246 -29.16 -2.95 21.60
CA MET A 246 -28.41 -4.15 21.18
C MET A 246 -28.95 -4.68 19.87
N ILE A 247 -28.05 -5.22 19.08
CA ILE A 247 -28.42 -5.96 17.89
C ILE A 247 -29.20 -7.19 18.26
N ASN A 248 -30.35 -7.36 17.64
CA ASN A 248 -31.21 -8.51 17.77
C ASN A 248 -30.94 -9.50 16.63
N ASN A 249 -31.48 -10.71 16.75
CA ASN A 249 -31.42 -11.69 15.64
C ASN A 249 -32.04 -11.18 14.34
N GLU A 250 -32.98 -10.23 14.42
CA GLU A 250 -33.61 -9.58 13.27
C GLU A 250 -32.65 -8.66 12.48
N ASP A 251 -31.58 -8.20 13.11
CA ASP A 251 -30.55 -7.36 12.51
C ASP A 251 -29.50 -8.22 11.78
N LEU A 252 -29.48 -9.53 12.02
CA LEU A 252 -28.67 -10.49 11.28
C LEU A 252 -29.48 -10.98 10.06
N VAL A 253 -29.19 -10.38 8.94
CA VAL A 253 -29.86 -10.62 7.67
C VAL A 253 -29.04 -11.48 6.73
N ASP A 254 -29.68 -12.07 5.75
CA ASP A 254 -28.93 -12.67 4.63
C ASP A 254 -28.26 -11.58 3.82
N ASP A 255 -27.09 -11.90 3.25
CA ASP A 255 -26.37 -10.98 2.37
C ASP A 255 -27.30 -10.40 1.29
N PRO A 256 -27.47 -9.07 1.22
CA PRO A 256 -28.36 -8.44 0.24
C PRO A 256 -27.93 -8.67 -1.21
N LEU A 257 -26.68 -9.05 -1.45
CA LEU A 257 -26.16 -9.43 -2.78
C LEU A 257 -26.28 -10.93 -3.06
N GLY A 258 -26.68 -11.74 -2.05
CA GLY A 258 -26.90 -13.17 -2.19
C GLY A 258 -25.64 -13.99 -2.47
N LYS A 259 -24.45 -13.50 -2.13
CA LYS A 259 -23.18 -14.16 -2.39
C LYS A 259 -22.51 -14.72 -1.13
N ARG A 260 -22.82 -14.16 0.01
CA ARG A 260 -22.27 -14.49 1.34
C ARG A 260 -23.36 -15.06 2.22
N GLY A 261 -23.06 -15.45 3.44
CA GLY A 261 -24.02 -15.92 4.42
C GLY A 261 -24.80 -14.79 5.12
N LYS A 262 -24.69 -14.75 6.44
CA LYS A 262 -25.29 -13.71 7.25
C LYS A 262 -24.38 -12.50 7.36
N CYS A 263 -24.99 -11.33 7.48
CA CYS A 263 -24.29 -10.09 7.81
C CYS A 263 -25.12 -9.28 8.80
N LEU A 264 -24.48 -8.30 9.43
CA LEU A 264 -25.13 -7.36 10.31
C LEU A 264 -25.69 -6.19 9.52
N GLN A 265 -27.00 -5.92 9.65
CA GLN A 265 -27.63 -4.70 9.14
C GLN A 265 -27.65 -3.64 10.24
N LEU A 266 -26.96 -2.53 10.07
CA LEU A 266 -27.13 -1.35 10.91
C LEU A 266 -28.48 -0.70 10.60
N VAL A 267 -29.25 -0.40 11.63
CA VAL A 267 -30.63 0.09 11.50
C VAL A 267 -30.69 1.58 11.81
N PRO A 268 -30.72 2.44 10.78
CA PRO A 268 -30.70 3.91 10.95
C PRO A 268 -31.84 4.44 11.80
N ASP A 269 -33.02 3.82 11.74
CA ASP A 269 -34.20 4.28 12.47
C ASP A 269 -34.06 4.23 13.99
N ARG A 270 -33.04 3.53 14.49
CA ARG A 270 -32.70 3.49 15.91
C ARG A 270 -31.72 4.56 16.30
N LEU A 271 -31.13 5.27 15.35
CA LEU A 271 -30.16 6.31 15.60
C LEU A 271 -30.87 7.55 16.20
N LEU A 272 -30.53 7.84 17.46
CA LEU A 272 -31.16 8.95 18.16
C LEU A 272 -30.64 10.28 17.58
N ALA A 273 -31.57 11.24 17.48
CA ALA A 273 -31.22 12.60 17.09
C ALA A 273 -30.39 13.28 18.18
N ASN A 274 -29.47 14.10 17.73
CA ASN A 274 -28.81 15.19 18.44
C ASN A 274 -28.15 14.94 19.77
N GLY A 275 -26.83 15.03 19.84
CA GLY A 275 -26.06 15.48 21.01
C GLY A 275 -26.38 14.74 22.31
N VAL A 276 -26.98 13.58 22.24
CA VAL A 276 -27.27 12.78 23.40
C VAL A 276 -26.00 11.98 23.74
N SER A 277 -25.09 12.62 24.42
CA SER A 277 -23.86 12.04 24.97
C SER A 277 -24.17 11.10 26.13
N SER A 278 -24.99 10.09 25.96
CA SER A 278 -25.32 9.13 26.98
C SER A 278 -25.49 7.74 26.39
N ALA A 279 -25.67 6.74 27.26
CA ALA A 279 -26.03 5.39 26.83
C ALA A 279 -27.19 5.33 25.82
N LYS A 280 -27.98 6.40 25.73
CA LYS A 280 -29.12 6.51 24.81
C LYS A 280 -28.74 6.97 23.40
N SER A 281 -27.49 7.44 23.16
CA SER A 281 -27.02 7.81 21.83
C SER A 281 -26.48 6.65 21.01
N ARG A 282 -26.35 5.46 21.61
CA ARG A 282 -26.00 4.26 20.86
C ARG A 282 -27.23 3.59 20.30
N VAL A 283 -27.07 3.22 19.07
CA VAL A 283 -28.01 2.38 18.35
C VAL A 283 -27.19 1.34 17.60
N THR A 284 -27.71 0.13 17.52
CA THR A 284 -27.00 -0.97 16.89
C THR A 284 -25.62 -1.27 17.51
N GLU A 285 -25.63 -1.71 18.76
CA GLU A 285 -24.44 -2.26 19.42
C GLU A 285 -24.29 -3.74 19.12
N CYS A 286 -23.09 -4.16 18.75
CA CYS A 286 -22.72 -5.56 18.63
C CYS A 286 -21.46 -5.84 19.42
N TRP A 287 -21.49 -6.87 20.26
CA TRP A 287 -20.36 -7.33 21.04
C TRP A 287 -20.15 -8.82 20.81
N THR A 288 -18.88 -9.24 20.80
CA THR A 288 -18.56 -10.67 20.93
C THR A 288 -18.85 -11.18 22.32
N ALA A 289 -18.81 -12.50 22.50
CA ALA A 289 -18.95 -13.09 23.84
C ALA A 289 -17.69 -12.87 24.72
N GLY A 290 -16.63 -12.29 24.20
CA GLY A 290 -15.46 -11.87 24.94
C GLY A 290 -14.69 -13.04 25.57
N ASN A 291 -14.60 -13.05 26.89
CA ASN A 291 -13.85 -14.09 27.63
C ASN A 291 -14.40 -15.50 27.42
N ASP A 292 -15.67 -15.62 27.01
CA ASP A 292 -16.35 -16.89 26.76
C ASP A 292 -16.27 -17.32 25.29
N ASP A 293 -15.53 -16.57 24.46
CA ASP A 293 -15.38 -16.83 23.03
C ASP A 293 -13.91 -17.07 22.65
N ALA A 294 -13.62 -18.27 22.18
CA ALA A 294 -12.28 -18.65 21.74
C ALA A 294 -11.84 -17.87 20.48
N ASP A 295 -12.77 -17.47 19.62
CA ASP A 295 -12.44 -16.70 18.42
C ASP A 295 -12.08 -15.24 18.75
N ASP A 296 -12.54 -14.69 19.89
CA ASP A 296 -12.13 -13.39 20.42
C ASP A 296 -10.90 -13.45 21.36
N ASP A 297 -10.26 -14.61 21.49
CA ASP A 297 -8.96 -14.73 22.14
C ASP A 297 -7.82 -14.38 21.14
N TRP A 298 -7.33 -13.16 21.21
CA TRP A 298 -6.31 -12.67 20.29
C TRP A 298 -4.91 -13.29 20.53
N ASN A 299 -4.69 -13.99 21.64
CA ASN A 299 -3.44 -14.73 21.82
C ASN A 299 -3.24 -15.79 20.71
N ARG A 300 -4.34 -16.45 20.23
CA ARG A 300 -4.29 -17.41 19.13
C ARG A 300 -3.75 -16.83 17.82
N MET A 301 -3.97 -15.52 17.61
CA MET A 301 -3.57 -14.85 16.38
C MET A 301 -2.04 -14.73 16.25
N THR A 302 -1.30 -14.92 17.35
CA THR A 302 0.18 -14.89 17.31
C THR A 302 0.79 -16.10 16.57
N GLU A 303 0.01 -17.11 16.27
CA GLU A 303 0.41 -18.21 15.38
C GLU A 303 0.55 -17.74 13.91
N PHE A 304 -0.12 -16.66 13.55
CA PHE A 304 -0.21 -16.12 12.19
C PHE A 304 0.47 -14.75 12.06
N ILE A 305 0.35 -13.91 13.07
CA ILE A 305 0.95 -12.56 13.13
C ILE A 305 1.93 -12.54 14.31
N PRO A 306 3.23 -12.44 14.07
CA PRO A 306 4.21 -12.41 15.16
C PRO A 306 3.88 -11.35 16.20
N ALA A 307 3.99 -11.70 17.48
CA ALA A 307 3.69 -10.79 18.59
C ALA A 307 4.54 -9.50 18.57
N THR A 308 5.72 -9.57 17.95
CA THR A 308 6.66 -8.44 17.79
C THR A 308 6.33 -7.53 16.60
N THR A 309 5.30 -7.84 15.83
CA THR A 309 4.92 -7.02 14.67
C THR A 309 4.46 -5.63 15.14
N PRO A 310 5.03 -4.55 14.61
CA PRO A 310 4.63 -3.18 14.96
C PRO A 310 3.16 -2.92 14.67
N VAL A 311 2.51 -2.08 15.47
CA VAL A 311 1.08 -1.70 15.28
C VAL A 311 0.83 -0.99 13.94
N THR A 312 1.87 -0.48 13.31
CA THR A 312 1.82 0.09 11.95
C THR A 312 1.72 -0.96 10.84
N GLU A 313 2.04 -2.22 11.16
CA GLU A 313 2.07 -3.36 10.23
C GLU A 313 0.99 -4.41 10.57
N VAL A 314 0.07 -4.09 11.49
CA VAL A 314 -1.10 -4.91 11.84
C VAL A 314 -2.34 -4.03 11.78
N ALA A 315 -3.42 -4.54 11.18
CA ALA A 315 -4.65 -3.80 10.98
C ALA A 315 -5.89 -4.58 11.42
N LEU A 316 -6.92 -3.85 11.78
CA LEU A 316 -8.28 -4.36 11.83
C LEU A 316 -8.92 -4.22 10.45
N GLN A 317 -9.57 -5.26 9.98
CA GLN A 317 -10.39 -5.24 8.78
C GLN A 317 -11.83 -5.63 9.08
N PHE A 318 -12.74 -5.07 8.32
CA PHE A 318 -14.11 -5.52 8.19
C PHE A 318 -14.63 -5.23 6.78
N ASP A 319 -15.64 -5.96 6.37
CA ASP A 319 -16.30 -5.72 5.10
C ASP A 319 -17.55 -4.87 5.32
N ILE A 320 -17.78 -3.91 4.44
CA ILE A 320 -18.93 -3.00 4.47
C ILE A 320 -19.59 -2.96 3.10
N TYR A 321 -20.94 -2.95 3.12
CA TYR A 321 -21.75 -2.66 1.95
C TYR A 321 -22.71 -1.52 2.26
N CYS A 322 -22.60 -0.42 1.55
CA CYS A 322 -23.40 0.78 1.72
C CYS A 322 -24.02 1.16 0.37
N PRO A 323 -25.19 0.57 0.02
CA PRO A 323 -25.80 0.72 -1.31
C PRO A 323 -26.34 2.12 -1.60
N GLU A 324 -26.57 2.91 -0.57
CA GLU A 324 -27.10 4.27 -0.68
C GLU A 324 -26.12 5.26 -0.01
N PRO A 325 -26.10 6.54 -0.40
CA PRO A 325 -25.15 7.51 0.15
C PRO A 325 -25.27 7.69 1.66
N TRP A 326 -24.20 7.42 2.40
CA TRP A 326 -24.04 7.74 3.81
C TRP A 326 -23.25 9.03 3.94
N GLY A 327 -23.85 10.10 4.40
CA GLY A 327 -23.23 11.40 4.53
C GLY A 327 -23.66 12.15 5.78
N THR A 328 -22.88 13.07 6.23
CA THR A 328 -23.09 14.14 7.19
C THR A 328 -23.38 13.75 8.65
N THR A 329 -23.88 12.58 8.98
CA THR A 329 -24.17 12.18 10.37
C THR A 329 -23.92 10.71 10.61
N GLY A 330 -23.77 10.32 11.88
CA GLY A 330 -23.50 8.96 12.29
C GLY A 330 -22.00 8.58 12.20
N GLN A 331 -21.55 7.90 13.24
CA GLN A 331 -20.19 7.40 13.35
C GLN A 331 -20.23 5.93 13.74
N LEU A 332 -19.40 5.11 13.12
CA LEU A 332 -19.18 3.74 13.56
C LEU A 332 -18.04 3.75 14.59
N GLU A 333 -18.39 3.53 15.84
CA GLU A 333 -17.43 3.36 16.93
C GLU A 333 -17.00 1.90 17.03
N ILE A 334 -15.71 1.66 17.06
CA ILE A 334 -15.10 0.34 17.10
C ILE A 334 -14.27 0.23 18.37
N CYS A 335 -14.52 -0.82 19.17
CA CYS A 335 -13.94 -1.00 20.48
C CYS A 335 -13.17 -2.32 20.57
N LEU A 336 -11.93 -2.29 21.00
CA LEU A 336 -11.14 -3.50 21.23
C LEU A 336 -11.49 -4.18 22.55
N ILE A 337 -12.14 -3.48 23.47
CA ILE A 337 -12.59 -3.99 24.77
C ILE A 337 -13.95 -3.41 25.11
N ASN A 338 -14.72 -4.13 25.94
CA ASN A 338 -15.97 -3.65 26.49
C ASN A 338 -15.72 -2.69 27.67
N ASN A 339 -15.07 -1.59 27.39
CA ASN A 339 -14.95 -0.46 28.28
C ASN A 339 -15.52 0.77 27.57
N TYR A 340 -16.63 0.57 27.00
CA TYR A 340 -17.30 1.48 26.10
C TYR A 340 -17.94 2.61 26.89
N ASN A 341 -17.50 3.80 26.63
CA ASN A 341 -18.15 4.98 27.12
C ASN A 341 -18.84 5.68 25.94
N PHE A 342 -20.13 5.82 26.04
CA PHE A 342 -21.05 6.21 24.97
C PHE A 342 -21.03 7.71 24.66
N GLY A 343 -19.97 8.39 24.97
CA GLY A 343 -19.84 9.82 24.76
C GLY A 343 -19.56 10.29 23.33
N GLY A 344 -19.54 9.38 22.35
CA GLY A 344 -19.19 9.74 20.98
C GLY A 344 -17.73 10.09 20.75
N TYR A 345 -17.42 10.64 19.57
CA TYR A 345 -16.06 10.89 19.09
C TYR A 345 -15.18 11.73 20.03
N THR A 346 -15.79 12.66 20.76
CA THR A 346 -15.06 13.57 21.66
C THR A 346 -15.08 13.14 23.13
N SER A 347 -15.50 11.91 23.45
CA SER A 347 -15.50 11.43 24.80
C SER A 347 -14.08 11.22 25.32
N ASP A 348 -13.64 12.02 26.27
CA ASP A 348 -12.32 11.91 26.90
C ASP A 348 -12.06 10.54 27.50
N ASP A 349 -13.10 9.89 28.04
CA ASP A 349 -12.96 8.58 28.66
C ASP A 349 -12.59 7.49 27.63
N ASN A 350 -13.13 7.54 26.43
CA ASN A 350 -12.76 6.62 25.36
C ASN A 350 -11.39 6.92 24.77
N ASN A 351 -11.12 8.19 24.51
CA ASN A 351 -9.84 8.63 23.98
C ASN A 351 -8.70 8.40 24.99
N SER A 352 -8.93 8.58 26.28
CA SER A 352 -7.91 8.36 27.31
C SER A 352 -7.52 6.89 27.48
N LYS A 353 -8.44 5.96 27.18
CA LYS A 353 -8.15 4.53 27.19
C LYS A 353 -7.55 4.04 25.88
N GLY A 354 -7.76 4.78 24.79
CA GLY A 354 -7.09 4.61 23.50
C GLY A 354 -7.36 3.31 22.75
N LEU A 355 -8.35 2.52 23.21
CA LEU A 355 -8.72 1.22 22.61
C LEU A 355 -10.03 1.30 21.83
N THR A 356 -10.38 2.49 21.39
CA THR A 356 -11.56 2.81 20.62
C THR A 356 -11.16 3.66 19.42
N MET A 357 -11.85 3.49 18.31
CA MET A 357 -11.70 4.33 17.14
C MET A 357 -13.05 4.59 16.48
N PHE A 358 -13.12 5.62 15.65
CA PHE A 358 -14.31 5.98 14.90
C PHE A 358 -14.05 5.89 13.41
N PHE A 359 -14.87 5.14 12.71
CA PHE A 359 -14.90 5.14 11.25
C PHE A 359 -15.99 6.10 10.77
N ILE A 360 -15.56 7.18 10.14
CA ILE A 360 -16.41 8.26 9.66
C ILE A 360 -16.08 8.56 8.20
N PRO A 361 -16.46 7.68 7.26
CA PRO A 361 -15.93 7.72 5.89
C PRO A 361 -16.35 8.96 5.10
N TRP A 362 -17.48 9.59 5.45
CA TRP A 362 -17.95 10.81 4.80
C TRP A 362 -17.13 12.05 5.16
N LEU A 363 -16.25 12.02 6.19
CA LEU A 363 -15.31 13.09 6.49
C LEU A 363 -14.15 13.16 5.50
N THR A 364 -13.69 12.00 5.01
CA THR A 364 -12.39 11.87 4.32
C THR A 364 -12.40 12.53 2.96
N ASN A 365 -13.54 12.51 2.23
CA ASN A 365 -13.60 12.96 0.84
C ASN A 365 -14.59 14.12 0.61
N GLY A 366 -15.25 14.61 1.66
CA GLY A 366 -16.27 15.66 1.54
C GLY A 366 -17.49 15.28 0.69
N VAL A 367 -17.63 13.98 0.38
CA VAL A 367 -18.74 13.39 -0.36
C VAL A 367 -19.34 12.25 0.45
N PRO A 368 -20.62 11.94 0.29
CA PRO A 368 -21.23 10.79 0.93
C PRO A 368 -20.49 9.49 0.58
N PHE A 369 -20.34 8.60 1.57
CA PHE A 369 -19.76 7.29 1.38
C PHE A 369 -20.80 6.34 0.80
N GLN A 370 -20.43 5.65 -0.27
CA GLN A 370 -21.28 4.66 -0.93
C GLN A 370 -20.39 3.59 -1.57
N THR A 371 -20.88 2.36 -1.65
CA THR A 371 -20.15 1.25 -2.28
C THR A 371 -21.03 0.54 -3.30
N ASP A 372 -20.46 0.12 -4.42
CA ASP A 372 -21.16 -0.65 -5.47
C ASP A 372 -21.36 -2.12 -5.08
N GLY A 373 -20.60 -2.61 -4.11
CA GLY A 373 -20.64 -3.95 -3.57
C GLY A 373 -19.93 -4.02 -2.23
N TRP A 374 -19.64 -5.22 -1.76
CA TRP A 374 -18.85 -5.41 -0.57
C TRP A 374 -17.44 -4.84 -0.75
N THR A 375 -17.04 -3.99 0.17
CA THR A 375 -15.73 -3.31 0.20
C THR A 375 -15.06 -3.58 1.54
N THR A 376 -13.77 -3.83 1.55
CA THR A 376 -13.01 -4.01 2.78
C THR A 376 -12.48 -2.68 3.29
N VAL A 377 -12.77 -2.38 4.54
CA VAL A 377 -12.13 -1.30 5.30
C VAL A 377 -10.94 -1.88 6.04
N THR A 378 -9.77 -1.26 5.86
CA THR A 378 -8.52 -1.63 6.54
C THR A 378 -8.07 -0.47 7.40
N ILE A 379 -7.89 -0.70 8.70
CA ILE A 379 -7.53 0.31 9.67
C ILE A 379 -6.32 -0.17 10.47
N PRO A 380 -5.11 0.35 10.21
CA PRO A 380 -3.95 0.03 11.03
C PRO A 380 -4.19 0.36 12.49
N PHE A 381 -3.71 -0.47 13.41
CA PHE A 381 -3.86 -0.18 14.83
C PHE A 381 -3.13 1.10 15.27
N SER A 382 -2.15 1.53 14.52
CA SER A 382 -1.51 2.83 14.68
C SER A 382 -2.46 4.03 14.57
N GLU A 383 -3.66 3.85 14.00
CA GLU A 383 -4.69 4.89 13.94
C GLU A 383 -5.56 4.95 15.20
N MET A 384 -5.46 3.98 16.11
CA MET A 384 -6.17 4.00 17.39
C MET A 384 -5.50 4.96 18.38
N GLY A 385 -6.28 5.75 19.09
CA GLY A 385 -5.82 6.89 19.87
C GLY A 385 -4.59 6.64 20.76
N LYS A 386 -4.56 5.55 21.54
CA LYS A 386 -3.41 5.18 22.37
C LYS A 386 -2.16 4.88 21.54
N TYR A 387 -2.29 4.07 20.53
CA TYR A 387 -1.16 3.63 19.70
C TYR A 387 -0.71 4.73 18.75
N LYS A 388 -1.63 5.52 18.21
CA LYS A 388 -1.32 6.69 17.40
C LYS A 388 -0.42 7.67 18.14
N ALA A 389 -0.78 8.01 19.36
CA ALA A 389 0.02 8.92 20.18
C ALA A 389 1.44 8.38 20.44
N LEU A 390 1.60 7.05 20.64
CA LEU A 390 2.90 6.43 20.85
C LEU A 390 3.73 6.34 19.57
N VAL A 391 3.11 6.12 18.42
CA VAL A 391 3.81 6.09 17.12
C VAL A 391 4.26 7.49 16.70
N GLU A 392 3.48 8.52 17.02
CA GLU A 392 3.82 9.93 16.75
C GLU A 392 4.91 10.47 17.69
N ASP A 393 5.09 9.89 18.88
CA ASP A 393 6.13 10.23 19.82
C ASP A 393 7.47 9.56 19.44
N LYS A 394 8.39 10.34 18.88
CA LYS A 394 9.71 9.86 18.41
C LYS A 394 10.62 9.34 19.54
N GLU A 395 10.32 9.65 20.78
CA GLU A 395 11.09 9.20 21.95
C GLU A 395 10.49 7.91 22.55
N ALA A 396 9.27 7.54 22.16
CA ALA A 396 8.62 6.32 22.60
C ALA A 396 9.03 5.12 21.72
N GLU A 397 9.05 3.93 22.30
CA GLU A 397 9.15 2.69 21.55
C GLU A 397 7.83 2.46 20.78
N THR A 398 7.92 2.06 19.52
CA THR A 398 6.75 1.74 18.72
C THR A 398 6.04 0.52 19.31
N PRO A 399 4.76 0.63 19.69
CA PRO A 399 4.01 -0.51 20.21
C PRO A 399 3.93 -1.66 19.20
N THR A 400 3.75 -2.87 19.71
CA THR A 400 3.66 -4.10 18.95
C THR A 400 2.29 -4.76 19.08
N PHE A 401 2.06 -5.81 18.34
CA PHE A 401 0.83 -6.62 18.46
C PHE A 401 0.71 -7.24 19.88
N ALA A 402 1.84 -7.56 20.53
CA ALA A 402 1.82 -8.00 21.92
C ALA A 402 1.22 -6.97 22.87
N ASP A 403 1.47 -5.69 22.66
CA ASP A 403 0.93 -4.61 23.50
C ASP A 403 -0.60 -4.51 23.36
N ILE A 404 -1.13 -4.69 22.15
CA ILE A 404 -2.58 -4.74 21.92
C ILE A 404 -3.20 -5.91 22.68
N ILE A 405 -2.59 -7.09 22.57
CA ILE A 405 -3.06 -8.31 23.26
C ILE A 405 -2.99 -8.11 24.78
N ALA A 406 -1.92 -7.53 25.29
CA ALA A 406 -1.75 -7.27 26.71
C ALA A 406 -2.81 -6.28 27.24
N ASP A 407 -3.09 -5.20 26.51
CA ASP A 407 -4.12 -4.24 26.86
C ASP A 407 -5.51 -4.89 26.91
N ARG A 408 -5.83 -5.74 25.94
CA ARG A 408 -7.08 -6.50 25.93
C ARG A 408 -7.17 -7.47 27.11
N ASN A 409 -6.11 -8.20 27.40
CA ASN A 409 -6.05 -9.17 28.51
C ASN A 409 -6.12 -8.51 29.88
N ALA A 410 -5.67 -7.26 30.01
CA ALA A 410 -5.76 -6.47 31.24
C ALA A 410 -7.19 -5.94 31.51
N ALA A 411 -8.07 -5.96 30.50
CA ALA A 411 -9.45 -5.50 30.67
C ALA A 411 -10.31 -6.54 31.41
N SER A 412 -11.22 -6.06 32.27
CA SER A 412 -12.20 -6.94 32.95
C SER A 412 -13.13 -7.62 31.97
N TYR A 413 -13.44 -6.94 30.86
CA TYR A 413 -14.30 -7.43 29.81
C TYR A 413 -13.62 -7.14 28.46
N ARG A 414 -13.01 -8.15 27.86
CA ARG A 414 -12.25 -8.02 26.62
C ARG A 414 -13.06 -8.22 25.34
N ASN A 415 -14.40 -8.15 25.44
CA ASN A 415 -15.26 -8.26 24.27
C ASN A 415 -14.85 -7.25 23.21
N PHE A 416 -14.61 -7.71 22.00
CA PHE A 416 -14.55 -6.85 20.82
C PHE A 416 -15.97 -6.39 20.48
N GLY A 417 -16.12 -5.17 20.02
CA GLY A 417 -17.44 -4.69 19.66
C GLY A 417 -17.45 -3.42 18.84
N MET A 418 -18.63 -3.08 18.39
CA MET A 418 -18.90 -1.86 17.66
C MET A 418 -20.24 -1.28 18.04
N GLY A 419 -20.41 0.02 17.82
CA GLY A 419 -21.65 0.73 17.96
C GLY A 419 -21.80 1.82 16.92
N PHE A 420 -23.02 2.05 16.47
CA PHE A 420 -23.32 3.20 15.63
C PHE A 420 -23.84 4.33 16.50
N VAL A 421 -23.13 5.46 16.51
CA VAL A 421 -23.41 6.61 17.37
C VAL A 421 -23.69 7.86 16.55
N ASN A 422 -24.42 8.80 17.15
CA ASN A 422 -24.72 10.09 16.54
C ASN A 422 -24.49 11.20 17.56
N SER A 423 -23.28 11.75 17.58
CA SER A 423 -22.87 12.77 18.53
C SER A 423 -22.26 13.99 17.82
N ASP A 424 -22.26 15.12 18.52
CA ASP A 424 -21.48 16.28 18.08
C ASP A 424 -19.99 15.97 18.24
N PHE A 425 -19.17 16.44 17.31
CA PHE A 425 -17.72 16.33 17.41
C PHE A 425 -17.01 17.42 16.62
N THR A 426 -15.73 17.60 16.91
CA THR A 426 -14.85 18.49 16.16
C THR A 426 -13.76 17.68 15.45
N TYR A 427 -13.56 17.97 14.18
CA TYR A 427 -12.51 17.34 13.39
C TYR A 427 -11.87 18.41 12.51
N ASP A 428 -10.55 18.52 12.52
CA ASP A 428 -9.78 19.53 11.78
C ASP A 428 -10.33 20.95 11.98
N GLU A 429 -10.49 21.34 13.26
CA GLU A 429 -11.02 22.62 13.71
C GLU A 429 -12.48 22.94 13.31
N LYS A 430 -13.12 22.05 12.57
CA LYS A 430 -14.51 22.20 12.15
C LYS A 430 -15.47 21.46 13.09
N GLU A 431 -16.50 22.18 13.55
CA GLU A 431 -17.60 21.55 14.31
C GLU A 431 -18.56 20.81 13.39
N TYR A 432 -18.85 19.56 13.76
CA TYR A 432 -19.89 18.74 13.16
C TYR A 432 -20.99 18.53 14.19
N LYS A 433 -22.21 18.91 13.82
CA LYS A 433 -23.39 18.75 14.66
C LYS A 433 -24.13 17.49 14.27
N SER A 434 -24.53 16.72 15.27
CA SER A 434 -25.40 15.58 15.04
C SER A 434 -26.75 16.04 14.54
N GLU A 435 -27.21 15.44 13.47
CA GLU A 435 -28.52 15.66 12.91
C GLU A 435 -29.31 14.34 12.97
N TRP A 436 -30.62 14.42 12.72
CA TRP A 436 -31.39 13.21 12.56
C TRP A 436 -30.87 12.41 11.38
N PHE A 437 -30.48 11.17 11.65
CA PHE A 437 -29.92 10.31 10.61
C PHE A 437 -31.03 9.65 9.79
N TYR A 438 -31.22 10.13 8.60
CA TYR A 438 -31.96 9.45 7.54
C TYR A 438 -30.97 8.75 6.61
N GLY A 439 -30.22 7.83 7.18
CA GLY A 439 -29.16 7.20 6.41
C GLY A 439 -29.61 5.89 5.77
N PRO A 440 -28.78 5.40 4.86
CA PRO A 440 -28.98 4.12 4.21
C PRO A 440 -28.88 2.97 5.19
N LYS A 441 -29.38 1.83 4.81
CA LYS A 441 -29.00 0.58 5.45
C LYS A 441 -27.52 0.35 5.15
N ILE A 442 -26.74 0.07 6.21
CA ILE A 442 -25.33 -0.26 6.13
C ILE A 442 -25.18 -1.71 6.57
N TYR A 443 -24.49 -2.50 5.79
CA TYR A 443 -24.24 -3.90 6.10
C TYR A 443 -22.78 -4.08 6.45
N ILE A 444 -22.47 -4.84 7.49
CA ILE A 444 -21.11 -5.09 8.00
C ILE A 444 -20.92 -6.59 8.22
N ASP A 445 -19.70 -7.07 7.89
CA ASP A 445 -19.34 -8.47 8.02
C ASP A 445 -17.84 -8.65 8.22
N ASN A 446 -17.42 -9.87 8.55
CA ASN A 446 -16.02 -10.33 8.47
C ASN A 446 -14.99 -9.49 9.24
N TRP A 447 -15.24 -9.25 10.52
CA TRP A 447 -14.29 -8.62 11.41
C TRP A 447 -13.06 -9.50 11.65
N ARG A 448 -11.88 -8.99 11.34
CA ARG A 448 -10.63 -9.75 11.41
C ARG A 448 -9.41 -8.87 11.68
N VAL A 449 -8.37 -9.47 12.21
CA VAL A 449 -7.03 -8.86 12.30
C VAL A 449 -6.18 -9.39 11.16
N VAL A 450 -5.38 -8.53 10.55
CA VAL A 450 -4.55 -8.90 9.40
C VAL A 450 -3.16 -8.26 9.49
N PRO A 451 -2.12 -8.90 8.92
CA PRO A 451 -0.86 -8.23 8.65
C PRO A 451 -1.08 -7.17 7.56
N CYS A 452 -0.50 -5.98 7.69
CA CYS A 452 -0.68 -4.91 6.71
C CYS A 452 0.63 -4.22 6.32
N LYS A 453 1.74 -4.91 6.46
CA LYS A 453 3.05 -4.40 6.06
C LYS A 453 3.07 -4.11 4.55
N SER A 454 3.34 -2.85 4.20
CA SER A 454 3.58 -2.47 2.80
C SER A 454 4.89 -3.06 2.32
N VAL A 455 4.89 -3.60 1.11
CA VAL A 455 6.07 -4.21 0.49
C VAL A 455 6.47 -3.39 -0.73
N THR A 456 7.75 -3.02 -0.80
CA THR A 456 8.37 -2.52 -2.02
C THR A 456 9.37 -3.58 -2.47
N ILE A 457 9.15 -4.10 -3.67
CA ILE A 457 10.07 -5.10 -4.24
C ILE A 457 11.30 -4.37 -4.76
N SER A 458 12.47 -4.77 -4.28
CA SER A 458 13.74 -4.28 -4.80
C SER A 458 13.96 -4.81 -6.22
N ASP A 459 14.39 -3.94 -7.13
CA ASP A 459 14.81 -4.35 -8.47
C ASP A 459 16.01 -5.30 -8.44
N PHE A 460 16.82 -5.18 -7.41
CA PHE A 460 18.02 -5.95 -7.19
C PHE A 460 17.99 -6.47 -5.75
N PRO A 461 17.33 -7.61 -5.50
CA PRO A 461 17.40 -8.24 -4.18
C PRO A 461 18.88 -8.50 -3.87
N GLU A 462 19.30 -8.16 -2.64
CA GLU A 462 20.63 -8.54 -2.17
C GLU A 462 20.73 -10.06 -2.27
N GLU A 463 21.78 -10.56 -2.90
CA GLU A 463 22.09 -11.98 -2.84
C GLU A 463 22.33 -12.28 -1.36
N GLU A 464 21.52 -13.16 -0.76
CA GLU A 464 21.76 -13.64 0.59
C GLU A 464 23.21 -14.17 0.59
N GLU A 465 24.09 -13.57 1.41
CA GLU A 465 25.43 -14.08 1.62
C GLU A 465 25.27 -15.54 2.05
N GLU A 466 25.67 -16.49 1.19
CA GLU A 466 25.76 -17.89 1.56
C GLU A 466 26.61 -17.95 2.83
N THR A 467 25.98 -18.20 3.95
CA THR A 467 26.68 -18.46 5.21
C THR A 467 27.62 -19.62 4.92
N PRO A 468 28.95 -19.45 5.04
CA PRO A 468 29.89 -20.53 4.75
C PRO A 468 29.55 -21.70 5.63
N GLU A 469 29.23 -22.84 5.02
CA GLU A 469 29.04 -24.12 5.74
C GLU A 469 30.24 -24.34 6.63
N THR A 470 30.02 -24.36 7.92
CA THR A 470 31.05 -24.75 8.89
C THR A 470 31.43 -26.20 8.59
N PRO A 471 32.70 -26.52 8.28
CA PRO A 471 33.08 -27.88 8.04
C PRO A 471 32.77 -28.72 9.29
N ALA A 472 32.03 -29.79 9.10
CA ALA A 472 31.78 -30.75 10.16
C ALA A 472 33.13 -31.39 10.58
N GLU A 473 33.48 -31.25 11.89
CA GLU A 473 34.56 -31.98 12.53
C GLU A 473 34.18 -33.45 12.77
#